data_85aedff202ac7f638097ad2ba5603cb9
#
_entry.id   85aedff202ac7f638097ad2ba5603cb9
#
_cell.length_a   1.000
_cell.length_b   1.000
_cell.length_c   1.000
_cell.angle_alpha   90.00
_cell.angle_beta   90.00
_cell.angle_gamma   90.00
#
_symmetry.space_group_name_H-M   'P 1'
#
loop_
_entity.id
_entity.type
_entity.pdbx_description
1 polymer ?
#
loop_
_entity_poly.entity_id
_entity_poly.type
_entity_poly.pdbx_seq_one_letter_code
_entity_poly.pdbx_strand_id
1 'polypeptide(L)'
;PDLKAVEAEDTAGSAEYIAKNQCHGWAAICNAAAAKLHGLKILEDHIEDNKHNYTRFLVVCNPNKADFLRPIEKADKASLVFNVPHEEGSLSKVLTILSFYDINLTKIQSLPIIGHEWEYLFYVDVTYNNITRYHQSIDAIIPLTSEMKILGEYKGE
;
A
#
# COMPACT_ATOMS: atom_id res chain seq x y z
N PRO A 1 5.21 -2.53 37.85
CA PRO A 1 4.53 -3.76 37.55
C PRO A 1 5.16 -4.37 36.29
N ASP A 2 5.51 -5.66 36.38
CA ASP A 2 6.12 -6.38 35.28
C ASP A 2 5.02 -6.72 34.25
N LEU A 3 4.83 -5.84 33.26
CA LEU A 3 3.93 -6.08 32.15
C LEU A 3 4.60 -7.04 31.17
N LYS A 4 3.90 -8.10 30.79
CA LYS A 4 4.35 -9.05 29.76
C LYS A 4 3.63 -8.73 28.46
N ALA A 5 4.40 -8.45 27.41
CA ALA A 5 3.84 -8.31 26.05
C ALA A 5 3.38 -9.68 25.52
N VAL A 6 2.19 -9.72 24.95
CA VAL A 6 1.61 -10.88 24.29
C VAL A 6 1.26 -10.48 22.86
N GLU A 7 1.79 -11.19 21.89
CA GLU A 7 1.50 -10.97 20.48
C GLU A 7 0.10 -11.49 20.11
N ALA A 8 -0.62 -10.76 19.27
CA ALA A 8 -1.95 -11.10 18.80
C ALA A 8 -2.09 -10.74 17.31
N GLU A 9 -3.10 -11.30 16.63
CA GLU A 9 -3.30 -11.14 15.20
C GLU A 9 -3.58 -9.68 14.78
N ASP A 10 -4.42 -8.98 15.57
CA ASP A 10 -4.73 -7.57 15.32
C ASP A 10 -5.13 -6.82 16.61
N THR A 11 -5.12 -5.48 16.50
CA THR A 11 -5.35 -4.59 17.64
C THR A 11 -6.83 -4.53 18.05
N ALA A 12 -7.77 -4.57 17.12
CA ALA A 12 -9.20 -4.51 17.41
C ALA A 12 -9.69 -5.84 18.00
N GLY A 13 -9.23 -6.96 17.44
CA GLY A 13 -9.48 -8.31 17.95
C GLY A 13 -8.93 -8.52 19.36
N SER A 14 -7.80 -7.89 19.69
CA SER A 14 -7.26 -7.91 21.07
C SER A 14 -8.21 -7.23 22.06
N ALA A 15 -8.82 -6.10 21.67
CA ALA A 15 -9.82 -5.42 22.51
C ALA A 15 -11.09 -6.27 22.67
N GLU A 16 -11.57 -6.87 21.58
CA GLU A 16 -12.70 -7.79 21.59
C GLU A 16 -12.44 -8.98 22.51
N TYR A 17 -11.28 -9.61 22.39
CA TYR A 17 -10.89 -10.77 23.18
C TYR A 17 -10.93 -10.49 24.68
N ILE A 18 -10.34 -9.36 25.12
CA ILE A 18 -10.32 -8.95 26.53
C ILE A 18 -11.74 -8.72 27.05
N ALA A 19 -12.57 -8.02 26.30
CA ALA A 19 -13.95 -7.73 26.69
C ALA A 19 -14.80 -9.01 26.77
N LYS A 20 -14.76 -9.83 25.73
CA LYS A 20 -15.56 -11.05 25.61
C LYS A 20 -15.20 -12.11 26.68
N ASN A 21 -13.92 -12.24 26.96
CA ASN A 21 -13.43 -13.24 27.92
C ASN A 21 -13.25 -12.68 29.37
N GLN A 22 -13.61 -11.40 29.58
CA GLN A 22 -13.48 -10.73 30.88
C GLN A 22 -12.08 -10.88 31.49
N CYS A 23 -11.05 -10.66 30.69
CA CYS A 23 -9.66 -10.87 31.12
C CYS A 23 -9.20 -9.77 32.07
N HIS A 24 -9.33 -10.01 33.37
CA HIS A 24 -8.85 -9.09 34.41
C HIS A 24 -7.32 -9.02 34.46
N GLY A 25 -6.78 -7.80 34.54
CA GLY A 25 -5.33 -7.58 34.61
C GLY A 25 -4.66 -7.54 33.20
N TRP A 26 -5.45 -7.61 32.14
CA TRP A 26 -4.98 -7.48 30.76
C TRP A 26 -5.30 -6.09 30.21
N ALA A 27 -4.47 -5.62 29.28
CA ALA A 27 -4.72 -4.43 28.50
C ALA A 27 -4.44 -4.71 27.00
N ALA A 28 -5.18 -4.06 26.12
CA ALA A 28 -4.96 -4.13 24.69
C ALA A 28 -4.44 -2.79 24.16
N ILE A 29 -3.54 -2.83 23.20
CA ILE A 29 -3.19 -1.69 22.38
C ILE A 29 -4.16 -1.68 21.19
N CYS A 30 -5.06 -0.69 21.11
CA CYS A 30 -6.04 -0.59 20.06
C CYS A 30 -6.45 0.87 19.82
N ASN A 31 -7.22 1.15 18.78
CA ASN A 31 -7.77 2.48 18.59
C ASN A 31 -8.94 2.76 19.56
N ALA A 32 -9.22 4.04 19.79
CA ALA A 32 -10.28 4.47 20.70
C ALA A 32 -11.68 3.98 20.29
N ALA A 33 -11.91 3.79 18.97
CA ALA A 33 -13.17 3.26 18.45
C ALA A 33 -13.41 1.82 18.86
N ALA A 34 -12.38 0.96 18.82
CA ALA A 34 -12.46 -0.43 19.30
C ALA A 34 -12.71 -0.50 20.80
N ALA A 35 -12.01 0.30 21.59
CA ALA A 35 -12.23 0.38 23.04
C ALA A 35 -13.69 0.77 23.35
N LYS A 36 -14.23 1.77 22.69
CA LYS A 36 -15.62 2.23 22.85
C LYS A 36 -16.63 1.16 22.42
N LEU A 37 -16.37 0.49 21.28
CA LEU A 37 -17.25 -0.56 20.76
C LEU A 37 -17.41 -1.72 21.75
N HIS A 38 -16.34 -2.09 22.42
CA HIS A 38 -16.32 -3.21 23.36
C HIS A 38 -16.49 -2.80 24.84
N GLY A 39 -16.81 -1.53 25.10
CA GLY A 39 -17.06 -1.03 26.47
C GLY A 39 -15.83 -1.04 27.38
N LEU A 40 -14.63 -0.98 26.81
CA LEU A 40 -13.38 -0.96 27.55
C LEU A 40 -13.01 0.48 27.95
N LYS A 41 -12.38 0.59 29.14
CA LYS A 41 -11.83 1.87 29.60
C LYS A 41 -10.49 2.15 28.91
N ILE A 42 -10.34 3.34 28.32
CA ILE A 42 -9.06 3.81 27.85
C ILE A 42 -8.20 4.20 29.05
N LEU A 43 -7.01 3.62 29.15
CA LEU A 43 -6.06 3.87 30.23
C LEU A 43 -5.09 4.98 29.87
N GLU A 44 -4.63 5.02 28.62
CA GLU A 44 -3.70 5.99 28.08
C GLU A 44 -4.00 6.21 26.61
N ASP A 45 -3.94 7.46 26.15
CA ASP A 45 -4.10 7.87 24.76
C ASP A 45 -2.75 8.27 24.17
N HIS A 46 -2.64 8.24 22.84
CA HIS A 46 -1.47 8.71 22.09
C HIS A 46 -0.16 8.03 22.48
N ILE A 47 -0.21 6.71 22.62
CA ILE A 47 0.92 5.87 23.02
C ILE A 47 1.86 5.51 21.85
N GLU A 48 1.57 5.97 20.64
CA GLU A 48 2.43 5.77 19.48
C GLU A 48 3.77 6.50 19.64
N ASP A 49 4.87 5.83 19.34
CA ASP A 49 6.23 6.40 19.40
C ASP A 49 6.43 7.51 18.38
N ASN A 50 5.77 7.40 17.22
CA ASN A 50 5.83 8.39 16.15
C ASN A 50 4.45 8.99 15.88
N LYS A 51 4.27 10.27 16.18
CA LYS A 51 3.01 11.00 15.93
C LYS A 51 2.67 11.18 14.44
N HIS A 52 3.65 10.95 13.55
CA HIS A 52 3.46 10.94 12.10
C HIS A 52 3.34 9.53 11.53
N ASN A 53 2.65 8.66 12.24
CA ASN A 53 2.36 7.30 11.79
C ASN A 53 1.07 7.29 10.96
N TYR A 54 1.21 7.07 9.65
CA TYR A 54 0.08 7.02 8.71
C TYR A 54 -0.14 5.60 8.22
N THR A 55 -1.38 5.14 8.29
CA THR A 55 -1.80 3.88 7.69
C THR A 55 -2.39 4.14 6.31
N ARG A 56 -1.82 3.51 5.29
CA ARG A 56 -2.31 3.60 3.92
C ARG A 56 -3.39 2.54 3.69
N PHE A 57 -4.58 2.97 3.32
CA PHE A 57 -5.67 2.10 2.89
C PHE A 57 -5.77 2.08 1.38
N LEU A 58 -5.92 0.88 0.80
CA LEU A 58 -6.18 0.70 -0.61
C LEU A 58 -7.65 0.34 -0.81
N VAL A 59 -8.34 1.10 -1.63
CA VAL A 59 -9.69 0.76 -2.07
C VAL A 59 -9.56 -0.13 -3.30
N VAL A 60 -10.00 -1.36 -3.19
CA VAL A 60 -9.93 -2.34 -4.28
C VAL A 60 -11.34 -2.74 -4.73
N CYS A 61 -11.51 -2.98 -6.02
CA CYS A 61 -12.77 -3.44 -6.58
C CYS A 61 -12.53 -4.48 -7.68
N ASN A 62 -13.57 -5.22 -8.02
CA ASN A 62 -13.54 -6.10 -9.18
C ASN A 62 -13.41 -5.24 -10.46
N PRO A 63 -12.47 -5.54 -11.39
CA PRO A 63 -12.28 -4.76 -12.62
C PRO A 63 -13.57 -4.59 -13.44
N ASN A 64 -14.44 -5.61 -13.46
CA ASN A 64 -15.74 -5.56 -14.17
C ASN A 64 -16.77 -4.60 -13.53
N LYS A 65 -16.48 -4.11 -12.32
CA LYS A 65 -17.30 -3.13 -11.59
C LYS A 65 -16.64 -1.75 -11.51
N ALA A 66 -15.44 -1.60 -12.05
CA ALA A 66 -14.67 -0.35 -11.99
C ALA A 66 -15.39 0.81 -12.71
N ASP A 67 -16.21 0.53 -13.72
CA ASP A 67 -16.97 1.55 -14.44
C ASP A 67 -17.97 2.32 -13.57
N PHE A 68 -18.44 1.73 -12.47
CA PHE A 68 -19.28 2.42 -11.49
C PHE A 68 -18.51 3.41 -10.62
N LEU A 69 -17.18 3.31 -10.59
CA LEU A 69 -16.31 4.18 -9.81
C LEU A 69 -15.69 5.30 -10.65
N ARG A 70 -16.10 5.44 -11.93
CA ARG A 70 -15.63 6.47 -12.86
C ARG A 70 -16.39 7.80 -12.73
N PRO A 71 -15.75 8.89 -13.17
CA PRO A 71 -14.33 9.09 -13.44
C PRO A 71 -13.71 10.00 -12.40
N ILE A 72 -12.56 9.70 -11.95
CA ILE A 72 -11.73 10.72 -11.36
C ILE A 72 -11.24 11.58 -12.52
N GLU A 73 -11.96 12.66 -12.78
CA GLU A 73 -11.76 13.54 -13.96
C GLU A 73 -10.33 14.08 -14.13
N LYS A 74 -9.49 13.92 -13.12
CA LYS A 74 -8.07 14.32 -13.13
C LYS A 74 -7.26 13.39 -12.27
N ALA A 75 -7.02 12.18 -12.74
CA ALA A 75 -6.01 11.33 -12.13
C ALA A 75 -4.63 11.98 -12.29
N ASP A 76 -3.86 12.03 -11.22
CA ASP A 76 -2.49 12.53 -11.16
C ASP A 76 -1.55 11.54 -10.47
N LYS A 77 -2.07 10.34 -10.17
CA LYS A 77 -1.37 9.25 -9.53
C LYS A 77 -1.78 7.91 -10.12
N ALA A 78 -0.82 6.98 -10.21
CA ALA A 78 -1.09 5.62 -10.63
C ALA A 78 -0.32 4.61 -9.78
N SER A 79 -0.90 3.42 -9.62
CA SER A 79 -0.23 2.26 -9.08
C SER A 79 -0.02 1.23 -10.19
N LEU A 80 1.22 0.82 -10.36
CA LEU A 80 1.68 -0.07 -11.42
C LEU A 80 2.30 -1.31 -10.80
N VAL A 81 2.22 -2.44 -11.51
CA VAL A 81 3.04 -3.61 -11.23
C VAL A 81 3.67 -4.09 -12.51
N PHE A 82 4.94 -4.39 -12.48
CA PHE A 82 5.67 -4.96 -13.62
C PHE A 82 6.81 -5.85 -13.14
N ASN A 83 7.27 -6.74 -14.02
CA ASN A 83 8.54 -7.43 -13.88
C ASN A 83 9.47 -7.04 -15.02
N VAL A 84 10.76 -7.17 -14.79
CA VAL A 84 11.79 -6.93 -15.81
C VAL A 84 12.68 -8.16 -15.92
N PRO A 85 13.29 -8.40 -17.10
CA PRO A 85 14.29 -9.45 -17.24
C PRO A 85 15.40 -9.32 -16.21
N HIS A 86 15.90 -10.45 -15.70
CA HIS A 86 17.02 -10.46 -14.76
C HIS A 86 18.35 -10.20 -15.49
N GLU A 87 18.53 -8.96 -15.91
CA GLU A 87 19.70 -8.47 -16.62
C GLU A 87 20.23 -7.20 -15.97
N GLU A 88 21.52 -6.92 -16.14
CA GLU A 88 22.14 -5.71 -15.64
C GLU A 88 21.43 -4.45 -16.19
N GLY A 89 21.01 -3.59 -15.29
CA GLY A 89 20.39 -2.32 -15.61
C GLY A 89 18.93 -2.37 -16.07
N SER A 90 18.26 -3.54 -16.10
CA SER A 90 16.85 -3.65 -16.56
C SER A 90 15.92 -2.71 -15.80
N LEU A 91 15.94 -2.72 -14.48
CA LEU A 91 15.15 -1.79 -13.68
C LEU A 91 15.58 -0.33 -13.90
N SER A 92 16.89 -0.08 -13.98
CA SER A 92 17.41 1.28 -14.22
C SER A 92 16.92 1.89 -15.53
N LYS A 93 16.81 1.09 -16.61
CA LYS A 93 16.26 1.54 -17.89
C LYS A 93 14.80 2.03 -17.73
N VAL A 94 13.97 1.25 -17.04
CA VAL A 94 12.57 1.63 -16.74
C VAL A 94 12.51 2.93 -15.95
N LEU A 95 13.27 3.03 -14.85
CA LEU A 95 13.30 4.23 -14.00
C LEU A 95 13.79 5.46 -14.77
N THR A 96 14.78 5.30 -15.66
CA THR A 96 15.29 6.39 -16.50
C THR A 96 14.22 6.90 -17.47
N ILE A 97 13.45 6.02 -18.09
CA ILE A 97 12.34 6.43 -18.97
C ILE A 97 11.28 7.18 -18.18
N LEU A 98 10.85 6.67 -17.03
CA LEU A 98 9.88 7.37 -16.19
C LEU A 98 10.38 8.78 -15.83
N SER A 99 11.63 8.91 -15.45
CA SER A 99 12.27 10.21 -15.16
C SER A 99 12.28 11.15 -16.38
N PHE A 100 12.58 10.63 -17.59
CA PHE A 100 12.57 11.41 -18.82
C PHE A 100 11.20 12.02 -19.16
N TYR A 101 10.13 11.31 -18.79
CA TYR A 101 8.76 11.79 -18.96
C TYR A 101 8.23 12.63 -17.79
N ASP A 102 9.08 13.02 -16.83
CA ASP A 102 8.76 13.77 -15.61
C ASP A 102 7.77 13.03 -14.71
N ILE A 103 7.84 11.70 -14.68
CA ILE A 103 7.06 10.85 -13.81
C ILE A 103 7.82 10.66 -12.49
N ASN A 104 7.21 11.07 -11.40
CA ASN A 104 7.82 10.96 -10.08
C ASN A 104 7.38 9.68 -9.36
N LEU A 105 8.34 8.91 -8.85
CA LEU A 105 8.08 7.73 -8.04
C LEU A 105 7.86 8.13 -6.59
N THR A 106 6.73 7.70 -6.03
CA THR A 106 6.40 7.91 -4.61
C THR A 106 6.52 6.63 -3.78
N LYS A 107 6.56 5.47 -4.44
CA LYS A 107 6.80 4.17 -3.82
C LYS A 107 7.41 3.23 -4.85
N ILE A 108 8.35 2.39 -4.37
CA ILE A 108 8.79 1.18 -5.08
C ILE A 108 8.97 0.06 -4.06
N GLN A 109 8.43 -1.10 -4.37
CA GLN A 109 8.54 -2.31 -3.56
C GLN A 109 8.70 -3.51 -4.47
N SER A 110 9.69 -4.34 -4.20
CA SER A 110 9.88 -5.61 -4.91
C SER A 110 9.35 -6.78 -4.09
N LEU A 111 8.74 -7.74 -4.78
CA LEU A 111 8.36 -9.04 -4.24
C LEU A 111 8.91 -10.14 -5.14
N PRO A 112 9.55 -11.19 -4.57
CA PRO A 112 10.00 -12.33 -5.37
C PRO A 112 8.81 -13.06 -5.97
N ILE A 113 8.97 -13.57 -7.19
CA ILE A 113 7.97 -14.42 -7.84
C ILE A 113 8.19 -15.85 -7.37
N ILE A 114 7.19 -16.43 -6.72
CA ILE A 114 7.28 -17.79 -6.19
C ILE A 114 7.45 -18.79 -7.35
N GLY A 115 8.50 -19.61 -7.28
CA GLY A 115 8.82 -20.60 -8.31
C GLY A 115 9.69 -20.09 -9.47
N HIS A 116 10.08 -18.83 -9.46
CA HIS A 116 10.97 -18.22 -10.43
C HIS A 116 12.18 -17.61 -9.71
N GLU A 117 13.31 -18.28 -9.79
CA GLU A 117 14.55 -17.78 -9.18
C GLU A 117 14.98 -16.46 -9.85
N TRP A 118 15.30 -15.47 -9.02
CA TRP A 118 15.82 -14.16 -9.44
C TRP A 118 14.82 -13.25 -10.18
N GLU A 119 13.54 -13.63 -10.28
CA GLU A 119 12.50 -12.78 -10.83
C GLU A 119 11.72 -12.04 -9.74
N TYR A 120 11.43 -10.76 -9.98
CA TYR A 120 10.74 -9.90 -9.03
C TYR A 120 9.60 -9.14 -9.70
N LEU A 121 8.48 -9.04 -8.98
CA LEU A 121 7.43 -8.07 -9.27
C LEU A 121 7.78 -6.75 -8.58
N PHE A 122 7.78 -5.67 -9.34
CA PHE A 122 7.94 -4.32 -8.82
C PHE A 122 6.58 -3.64 -8.74
N TYR A 123 6.14 -3.33 -7.52
CA TYR A 123 4.98 -2.50 -7.24
C TYR A 123 5.44 -1.06 -7.11
N VAL A 124 4.94 -0.20 -7.99
CA VAL A 124 5.39 1.18 -8.11
C VAL A 124 4.19 2.11 -8.07
N ASP A 125 4.26 3.13 -7.21
CA ASP A 125 3.32 4.25 -7.28
C ASP A 125 4.03 5.44 -7.90
N VAL A 126 3.36 6.06 -8.85
CA VAL A 126 3.85 7.22 -9.57
C VAL A 126 2.88 8.39 -9.47
N THR A 127 3.42 9.60 -9.49
CA THR A 127 2.64 10.84 -9.65
C THR A 127 3.08 11.56 -10.92
N TYR A 128 2.15 12.25 -11.55
CA TYR A 128 2.36 12.97 -12.82
C TYR A 128 1.48 14.21 -12.91
N ASN A 129 1.97 15.23 -13.60
CA ASN A 129 1.24 16.47 -13.86
C ASN A 129 0.59 16.50 -15.26
N ASN A 130 0.98 15.57 -16.14
CA ASN A 130 0.50 15.51 -17.51
C ASN A 130 0.16 14.07 -17.89
N ILE A 131 -1.13 13.81 -18.08
CA ILE A 131 -1.66 12.48 -18.41
C ILE A 131 -1.12 11.95 -19.75
N THR A 132 -0.90 12.82 -20.73
CA THR A 132 -0.35 12.40 -22.03
C THR A 132 1.07 11.90 -21.90
N ARG A 133 1.92 12.63 -21.14
CA ARG A 133 3.30 12.20 -20.87
C ARG A 133 3.32 10.91 -20.05
N TYR A 134 2.41 10.77 -19.11
CA TYR A 134 2.26 9.52 -18.37
C TYR A 134 1.95 8.35 -19.30
N HIS A 135 0.95 8.45 -20.17
CA HIS A 135 0.64 7.37 -21.11
C HIS A 135 1.81 7.07 -22.06
N GLN A 136 2.49 8.09 -22.57
CA GLN A 136 3.70 7.91 -23.39
C GLN A 136 4.80 7.18 -22.61
N SER A 137 4.98 7.46 -21.32
CA SER A 137 5.96 6.75 -20.49
C SER A 137 5.58 5.28 -20.31
N ILE A 138 4.29 4.97 -20.12
CA ILE A 138 3.79 3.60 -20.05
C ILE A 138 4.08 2.85 -21.35
N ASP A 139 3.74 3.43 -22.50
CA ASP A 139 4.02 2.84 -23.82
C ASP A 139 5.52 2.58 -24.03
N ALA A 140 6.37 3.49 -23.53
CA ALA A 140 7.81 3.37 -23.67
C ALA A 140 8.44 2.31 -22.76
N ILE A 141 7.86 2.02 -21.58
CA ILE A 141 8.39 1.00 -20.67
C ILE A 141 7.85 -0.40 -20.93
N ILE A 142 6.69 -0.55 -21.56
CA ILE A 142 6.10 -1.86 -21.89
C ILE A 142 7.11 -2.79 -22.58
N PRO A 143 7.86 -2.38 -23.63
CA PRO A 143 8.82 -3.25 -24.30
C PRO A 143 10.01 -3.70 -23.44
N LEU A 144 10.25 -3.04 -22.30
CA LEU A 144 11.32 -3.35 -21.36
C LEU A 144 10.87 -4.25 -20.21
N THR A 145 9.58 -4.52 -20.13
CA THR A 145 8.97 -5.37 -19.10
C THR A 145 8.54 -6.70 -19.69
N SER A 146 8.60 -7.79 -18.93
CA SER A 146 8.05 -9.08 -19.35
C SER A 146 6.54 -9.09 -19.17
N GLU A 147 6.07 -8.52 -18.07
CA GLU A 147 4.65 -8.28 -17.80
C GLU A 147 4.49 -6.91 -17.16
N MET A 148 3.41 -6.21 -17.51
CA MET A 148 3.04 -4.93 -16.93
C MET A 148 1.54 -4.81 -16.76
N LYS A 149 1.10 -4.27 -15.61
CA LYS A 149 -0.30 -4.02 -15.33
C LYS A 149 -0.47 -2.71 -14.57
N ILE A 150 -1.40 -1.89 -15.03
CA ILE A 150 -1.89 -0.72 -14.29
C ILE A 150 -2.94 -1.24 -13.29
N LEU A 151 -2.64 -1.11 -11.99
CA LEU A 151 -3.54 -1.53 -10.92
C LEU A 151 -4.65 -0.51 -10.67
N GLY A 152 -4.35 0.76 -10.93
CA GLY A 152 -5.33 1.86 -10.82
C GLY A 152 -4.70 3.20 -11.12
N GLU A 153 -5.53 4.10 -11.63
CA GLU A 153 -5.25 5.51 -11.87
C GLU A 153 -6.25 6.33 -11.06
N TYR A 154 -5.76 7.25 -10.23
CA TYR A 154 -6.58 7.94 -9.26
C TYR A 154 -6.03 9.31 -8.91
N LYS A 155 -6.83 10.11 -8.20
CA LYS A 155 -6.40 11.40 -7.65
C LYS A 155 -5.52 11.15 -6.43
N GLY A 156 -4.30 11.72 -6.41
CA GLY A 156 -3.47 11.83 -5.21
C GLY A 156 -4.00 12.90 -4.25
N GLU A 157 -3.65 12.78 -2.98
CA GLU A 157 -3.87 13.83 -1.98
C GLU A 157 -2.90 14.99 -2.18
#